data_4a6fdbe395f9961ff946326d57bc9bb7
#
_entry.id   4a6fdbe395f9961ff946326d57bc9bb7
#
_cell.length_a   1.000
_cell.length_b   1.000
_cell.length_c   1.000
_cell.angle_alpha   90.00
_cell.angle_beta   90.00
_cell.angle_gamma   90.00
#
_symmetry.space_group_name_H-M   'P 1'
#
loop_
_entity.id
_entity.type
_entity.pdbx_description
1 polymer ?
#
loop_
_entity_poly.entity_id
_entity_poly.type
_entity_poly.pdbx_seq_one_letter_code
_entity_poly.pdbx_strand_id
1 'polypeptide(L)'
;KVYKRLFQKWTRLDPLPYSQRVLNIRDKVTTQEDSVIVIHNSMKLYRQIRERNPNAKLVMHMHNAFEPELPDNDAKIIVPSQFLKAFYEERLPAAAVSIVPNGFCAETYKRNPQDNLRQQLNIAEDATVLLYAGRISPDKGILLLLQAFKQLRTLRSNIKLVVVGDPYASRKGEKAEYQKKVLDAAKEIGTDCIMAGGQSPDQMHNFYHIADLVIVPSQIEEAFCMVAVEAMAAGKAVLASKKGGISEFVLDGITGYHLVEPMSSDSIINDINRALADKERHQIAEKAKSLVFSKYSWENVVQRFEEQMKSWFDK
;
A
#
# COMPACT_ATOMS: atom_id res chain seq x y z
N LYS A 1 24.19 -13.63 4.99
CA LYS A 1 23.37 -12.37 5.09
C LYS A 1 23.72 -11.53 6.33
N VAL A 2 23.97 -12.14 7.49
CA VAL A 2 24.31 -11.44 8.75
C VAL A 2 25.66 -10.74 8.66
N TYR A 3 26.69 -11.42 8.17
CA TYR A 3 28.04 -10.87 7.99
C TYR A 3 28.06 -9.62 7.08
N LYS A 4 27.29 -9.62 6.00
CA LYS A 4 27.23 -8.49 5.07
C LYS A 4 26.61 -7.24 5.72
N ARG A 5 25.54 -7.40 6.55
CA ARG A 5 24.92 -6.29 7.30
C ARG A 5 25.86 -5.70 8.36
N LEU A 6 26.61 -6.56 9.07
CA LEU A 6 27.60 -6.13 10.07
C LEU A 6 28.75 -5.38 9.42
N PHE A 7 29.29 -5.89 8.32
CA PHE A 7 30.36 -5.24 7.59
C PHE A 7 29.94 -3.87 7.02
N GLN A 8 28.76 -3.77 6.40
CA GLN A 8 28.21 -2.51 5.91
C GLN A 8 27.94 -1.49 7.02
N LYS A 9 27.49 -1.95 8.19
CA LYS A 9 27.24 -1.09 9.36
C LYS A 9 28.55 -0.55 9.97
N TRP A 10 29.63 -1.32 9.90
CA TRP A 10 30.91 -0.98 10.54
C TRP A 10 31.84 -0.19 9.64
N THR A 11 31.91 -0.51 8.34
CA THR A 11 32.87 0.08 7.39
C THR A 11 32.23 1.05 6.40
N ARG A 12 30.90 1.08 6.29
CA ARG A 12 30.13 1.73 5.22
C ARG A 12 30.51 1.27 3.80
N LEU A 13 31.31 0.22 3.69
CA LEU A 13 31.74 -0.38 2.43
C LEU A 13 30.90 -1.63 2.14
N ASP A 14 30.57 -1.86 0.88
CA ASP A 14 30.03 -3.15 0.41
C ASP A 14 31.23 -4.01 -0.05
N PRO A 15 31.53 -5.15 0.58
CA PRO A 15 32.69 -5.99 0.24
C PRO A 15 32.65 -6.52 -1.19
N LEU A 16 31.44 -6.63 -1.77
CA LEU A 16 31.23 -6.77 -3.20
C LEU A 16 30.09 -5.79 -3.53
N PRO A 17 30.37 -4.68 -4.17
CA PRO A 17 29.35 -3.69 -4.48
C PRO A 17 28.13 -4.37 -5.09
N TYR A 18 26.97 -4.18 -4.50
CA TYR A 18 25.73 -4.80 -4.98
C TYR A 18 25.48 -4.45 -6.46
N SER A 19 25.85 -3.23 -6.84
CA SER A 19 25.85 -2.76 -8.22
C SER A 19 26.67 -3.63 -9.15
N GLN A 20 27.90 -4.04 -8.75
CA GLN A 20 28.73 -4.93 -9.56
C GLN A 20 28.10 -6.32 -9.71
N ARG A 21 27.44 -6.83 -8.67
CA ARG A 21 26.71 -8.11 -8.76
C ARG A 21 25.53 -8.05 -9.72
N VAL A 22 24.78 -6.93 -9.71
CA VAL A 22 23.68 -6.72 -10.66
C VAL A 22 24.23 -6.75 -12.09
N LEU A 23 25.30 -6.03 -12.37
CA LEU A 23 25.92 -6.01 -13.69
C LEU A 23 26.45 -7.40 -14.10
N ASN A 24 27.14 -8.11 -13.20
CA ASN A 24 27.63 -9.47 -13.47
C ASN A 24 26.52 -10.48 -13.74
N ILE A 25 25.37 -10.35 -13.07
CA ILE A 25 24.19 -11.20 -13.33
C ILE A 25 23.62 -10.87 -14.71
N ARG A 26 23.43 -9.59 -15.01
CA ARG A 26 22.96 -9.13 -16.33
C ARG A 26 23.81 -9.73 -17.44
N ASP A 27 25.14 -9.58 -17.35
CA ASP A 27 26.07 -10.01 -18.40
C ASP A 27 26.09 -11.54 -18.61
N LYS A 28 25.60 -12.31 -17.63
CA LYS A 28 25.42 -13.77 -17.73
C LYS A 28 24.09 -14.17 -18.36
N VAL A 29 23.07 -13.30 -18.30
CA VAL A 29 21.70 -13.65 -18.71
C VAL A 29 21.38 -13.11 -20.09
N THR A 30 21.93 -11.95 -20.47
CA THR A 30 21.61 -11.27 -21.74
C THR A 30 22.75 -10.36 -22.18
N THR A 31 22.65 -9.84 -23.41
CA THR A 31 23.56 -8.80 -23.90
C THR A 31 23.25 -7.45 -23.24
N GLN A 32 24.25 -6.54 -23.23
CA GLN A 32 24.05 -5.19 -22.65
C GLN A 32 22.98 -4.38 -23.40
N GLU A 33 22.88 -4.59 -24.70
CA GLU A 33 21.95 -3.84 -25.57
C GLU A 33 20.48 -4.22 -25.34
N ASP A 34 20.24 -5.48 -24.95
CA ASP A 34 18.88 -6.04 -24.82
C ASP A 34 18.35 -6.02 -23.37
N SER A 35 19.06 -5.36 -22.43
CA SER A 35 18.68 -5.38 -21.03
C SER A 35 18.38 -4.01 -20.46
N VAL A 36 17.25 -3.94 -19.72
CA VAL A 36 16.89 -2.78 -18.89
C VAL A 36 17.03 -3.17 -17.41
N ILE A 37 17.68 -2.35 -16.62
CA ILE A 37 17.80 -2.56 -15.18
C ILE A 37 16.81 -1.64 -14.48
N VAL A 38 15.81 -2.23 -13.82
CA VAL A 38 14.81 -1.51 -13.01
C VAL A 38 15.26 -1.52 -11.55
N ILE A 39 15.35 -0.35 -10.94
CA ILE A 39 15.84 -0.16 -9.58
C ILE A 39 14.72 0.40 -8.72
N HIS A 40 14.33 -0.32 -7.67
CA HIS A 40 13.25 0.10 -6.79
C HIS A 40 13.77 0.92 -5.61
N ASN A 41 13.33 2.17 -5.46
CA ASN A 41 13.58 3.07 -4.31
C ASN A 41 15.04 3.22 -3.86
N SER A 42 16.03 2.94 -4.71
CA SER A 42 17.45 2.99 -4.32
C SER A 42 18.27 3.91 -5.20
N MET A 43 18.22 5.21 -4.94
CA MET A 43 19.01 6.23 -5.64
C MET A 43 20.52 5.94 -5.53
N LYS A 44 20.96 5.43 -4.37
CA LYS A 44 22.35 5.00 -4.18
C LYS A 44 22.76 3.90 -5.15
N LEU A 45 21.92 2.87 -5.35
CA LEU A 45 22.20 1.78 -6.28
C LEU A 45 22.20 2.29 -7.73
N TYR A 46 21.24 3.15 -8.08
CA TYR A 46 21.17 3.78 -9.39
C TYR A 46 22.48 4.51 -9.71
N ARG A 47 22.94 5.41 -8.82
CA ARG A 47 24.20 6.16 -8.95
C ARG A 47 25.38 5.21 -9.12
N GLN A 48 25.52 4.21 -8.26
CA GLN A 48 26.62 3.24 -8.32
C GLN A 48 26.65 2.43 -9.63
N ILE A 49 25.50 2.08 -10.20
CA ILE A 49 25.44 1.37 -11.48
C ILE A 49 25.81 2.34 -12.62
N ARG A 50 25.29 3.55 -12.60
CA ARG A 50 25.57 4.57 -13.61
C ARG A 50 27.06 4.93 -13.68
N GLU A 51 27.70 5.08 -12.52
CA GLU A 51 29.15 5.34 -12.43
C GLU A 51 30.01 4.22 -13.04
N ARG A 52 29.58 2.96 -12.88
CA ARG A 52 30.30 1.78 -13.41
C ARG A 52 29.96 1.44 -14.85
N ASN A 53 28.81 1.77 -15.30
CA ASN A 53 28.33 1.55 -16.65
C ASN A 53 27.47 2.73 -17.11
N PRO A 54 28.08 3.78 -17.67
CA PRO A 54 27.37 4.97 -18.12
C PRO A 54 26.33 4.69 -19.20
N ASN A 55 26.47 3.63 -19.97
CA ASN A 55 25.56 3.27 -21.08
C ASN A 55 24.45 2.29 -20.66
N ALA A 56 24.39 1.90 -19.37
CA ALA A 56 23.33 1.00 -18.92
C ALA A 56 21.93 1.64 -19.09
N LYS A 57 20.99 0.88 -19.66
CA LYS A 57 19.58 1.25 -19.72
C LYS A 57 18.99 1.13 -18.30
N LEU A 58 18.81 2.25 -17.61
CA LEU A 58 18.34 2.29 -16.21
C LEU A 58 16.95 2.92 -16.12
N VAL A 59 16.13 2.34 -15.28
CA VAL A 59 14.83 2.89 -14.87
C VAL A 59 14.74 2.90 -13.34
N MET A 60 14.41 4.04 -12.77
CA MET A 60 14.11 4.14 -11.35
C MET A 60 12.61 3.92 -11.10
N HIS A 61 12.24 2.91 -10.33
CA HIS A 61 10.87 2.69 -9.89
C HIS A 61 10.69 3.22 -8.47
N MET A 62 10.01 4.36 -8.35
CA MET A 62 9.82 5.07 -7.08
C MET A 62 8.44 4.76 -6.51
N HIS A 63 8.42 4.24 -5.29
CA HIS A 63 7.21 3.87 -4.55
C HIS A 63 6.86 4.83 -3.41
N ASN A 64 7.68 5.86 -3.20
CA ASN A 64 7.52 6.85 -2.13
C ASN A 64 7.99 8.22 -2.61
N ALA A 65 7.50 9.29 -1.99
CA ALA A 65 7.95 10.65 -2.22
C ALA A 65 9.26 10.90 -1.44
N PHE A 66 10.39 10.55 -2.04
CA PHE A 66 11.72 10.87 -1.51
C PHE A 66 12.33 12.00 -2.32
N GLU A 67 13.07 12.90 -1.66
CA GLU A 67 13.85 13.90 -2.37
C GLU A 67 14.82 13.21 -3.36
N PRO A 68 14.76 13.54 -4.66
CA PRO A 68 15.55 12.86 -5.65
C PRO A 68 17.01 13.33 -5.66
N GLU A 69 17.93 12.39 -5.52
CA GLU A 69 19.38 12.61 -5.66
C GLU A 69 19.90 11.75 -6.81
N LEU A 70 19.42 11.98 -8.02
CA LEU A 70 19.85 11.25 -9.22
C LEU A 70 20.96 12.01 -9.95
N PRO A 71 21.97 11.31 -10.50
CA PRO A 71 23.05 11.94 -11.26
C PRO A 71 22.61 12.40 -12.66
N ASP A 72 21.57 11.79 -13.21
CA ASP A 72 21.08 12.04 -14.56
C ASP A 72 19.88 12.98 -14.51
N ASN A 73 19.98 14.13 -15.16
CA ASN A 73 18.87 15.07 -15.27
C ASN A 73 17.74 14.52 -16.16
N ASP A 74 18.03 13.59 -17.07
CA ASP A 74 17.12 12.95 -18.01
C ASP A 74 16.72 11.53 -17.57
N ALA A 75 16.80 11.24 -16.28
CA ALA A 75 16.50 9.93 -15.73
C ALA A 75 15.09 9.44 -16.13
N LYS A 76 14.97 8.13 -16.40
CA LYS A 76 13.70 7.47 -16.63
C LYS A 76 13.14 6.96 -15.31
N ILE A 77 11.95 7.45 -14.94
CA ILE A 77 11.34 7.20 -13.64
C ILE A 77 9.94 6.62 -13.84
N ILE A 78 9.65 5.52 -13.17
CA ILE A 78 8.31 4.95 -13.05
C ILE A 78 7.79 5.23 -11.65
N VAL A 79 6.52 5.62 -11.56
CA VAL A 79 5.79 5.88 -10.32
C VAL A 79 4.41 5.24 -10.36
N PRO A 80 3.80 4.88 -9.20
CA PRO A 80 2.51 4.19 -9.20
C PRO A 80 1.29 5.11 -9.33
N SER A 81 1.43 6.44 -9.27
CA SER A 81 0.32 7.38 -9.20
C SER A 81 0.63 8.73 -9.84
N GLN A 82 -0.41 9.47 -10.19
CA GLN A 82 -0.30 10.85 -10.67
C GLN A 82 0.26 11.78 -9.58
N PHE A 83 -0.09 11.52 -8.30
CA PHE A 83 0.48 12.23 -7.16
C PHE A 83 2.01 12.15 -7.16
N LEU A 84 2.59 10.94 -7.25
CA LEU A 84 4.04 10.79 -7.31
C LEU A 84 4.64 11.30 -8.62
N LYS A 85 3.91 11.21 -9.73
CA LYS A 85 4.37 11.79 -11.00
C LYS A 85 4.57 13.30 -10.86
N ALA A 86 3.57 14.02 -10.37
CA ALA A 86 3.67 15.46 -10.13
C ALA A 86 4.82 15.81 -9.17
N PHE A 87 4.98 15.03 -8.08
CA PHE A 87 6.07 15.20 -7.12
C PHE A 87 7.46 15.14 -7.78
N TYR A 88 7.70 14.16 -8.67
CA TYR A 88 9.00 13.99 -9.32
C TYR A 88 9.22 14.94 -10.50
N GLU A 89 8.17 15.24 -11.28
CA GLU A 89 8.27 16.23 -12.37
C GLU A 89 8.60 17.64 -11.88
N GLU A 90 8.08 18.04 -10.71
CA GLU A 90 8.42 19.31 -10.08
C GLU A 90 9.91 19.39 -9.68
N ARG A 91 10.49 18.29 -9.21
CA ARG A 91 11.85 18.22 -8.67
C ARG A 91 12.90 17.83 -9.70
N LEU A 92 12.50 17.17 -10.75
CA LEU A 92 13.35 16.69 -11.86
C LEU A 92 12.68 17.00 -13.19
N PRO A 93 12.61 18.28 -13.60
CA PRO A 93 11.84 18.71 -14.78
C PRO A 93 12.34 18.14 -16.11
N ALA A 94 13.59 17.65 -16.18
CA ALA A 94 14.13 17.00 -17.37
C ALA A 94 13.98 15.46 -17.35
N ALA A 95 13.52 14.87 -16.23
CA ALA A 95 13.31 13.43 -16.14
C ALA A 95 12.05 13.00 -16.91
N ALA A 96 12.11 11.82 -17.51
CA ALA A 96 10.94 11.19 -18.12
C ALA A 96 10.16 10.39 -17.07
N VAL A 97 9.11 10.98 -16.49
CA VAL A 97 8.31 10.33 -15.44
C VAL A 97 7.03 9.73 -16.03
N SER A 98 6.86 8.43 -15.86
CA SER A 98 5.69 7.68 -16.35
C SER A 98 4.97 6.93 -15.24
N ILE A 99 3.65 6.79 -15.38
CA ILE A 99 2.82 6.07 -14.41
C ILE A 99 2.70 4.61 -14.82
N VAL A 100 3.24 3.73 -13.97
CA VAL A 100 2.95 2.29 -13.98
C VAL A 100 2.50 1.92 -12.58
N PRO A 101 1.19 1.72 -12.36
CA PRO A 101 0.64 1.50 -11.03
C PRO A 101 1.14 0.17 -10.44
N ASN A 102 0.99 0.01 -9.12
CA ASN A 102 1.20 -1.28 -8.49
C ASN A 102 0.06 -2.22 -8.85
N GLY A 103 0.40 -3.50 -9.11
CA GLY A 103 -0.57 -4.52 -9.49
C GLY A 103 -1.02 -5.40 -8.32
N PHE A 104 -2.19 -6.02 -8.46
CA PHE A 104 -2.67 -7.10 -7.60
C PHE A 104 -2.94 -8.37 -8.41
N CYS A 105 -2.91 -9.52 -7.72
CA CYS A 105 -3.21 -10.81 -8.34
C CYS A 105 -4.73 -10.98 -8.46
N ALA A 106 -5.28 -10.80 -9.67
CA ALA A 106 -6.72 -10.90 -9.92
C ALA A 106 -7.29 -12.27 -9.51
N GLU A 107 -6.54 -13.34 -9.73
CA GLU A 107 -6.97 -14.70 -9.39
C GLU A 107 -7.18 -14.92 -7.88
N THR A 108 -6.44 -14.22 -7.03
CA THR A 108 -6.63 -14.28 -5.57
C THR A 108 -8.04 -13.82 -5.19
N TYR A 109 -8.55 -12.77 -5.83
CA TYR A 109 -9.85 -12.15 -5.50
C TYR A 109 -11.04 -12.75 -6.27
N LYS A 110 -10.78 -13.72 -7.17
CA LYS A 110 -11.79 -14.54 -7.82
C LYS A 110 -12.07 -15.83 -7.05
N ARG A 111 -11.19 -16.23 -6.13
CA ARG A 111 -11.35 -17.44 -5.33
C ARG A 111 -12.48 -17.29 -4.33
N ASN A 112 -13.16 -18.40 -4.04
CA ASN A 112 -14.09 -18.44 -2.92
C ASN A 112 -13.31 -18.24 -1.60
N PRO A 113 -13.76 -17.35 -0.71
CA PRO A 113 -13.12 -17.17 0.58
C PRO A 113 -13.31 -18.39 1.47
N GLN A 114 -12.56 -18.42 2.57
CA GLN A 114 -12.79 -19.43 3.63
C GLN A 114 -14.07 -19.08 4.40
N ASP A 115 -15.07 -19.96 4.36
CA ASP A 115 -16.39 -19.72 4.95
C ASP A 115 -16.40 -19.66 6.49
N ASN A 116 -15.30 -20.06 7.15
CA ASN A 116 -15.27 -20.19 8.61
C ASN A 116 -14.50 -19.08 9.35
N LEU A 117 -14.00 -18.04 8.66
CA LEU A 117 -13.19 -17.01 9.32
C LEU A 117 -13.99 -16.21 10.36
N ARG A 118 -15.27 -15.91 10.13
CA ARG A 118 -16.11 -15.27 11.14
C ARG A 118 -16.23 -16.13 12.41
N GLN A 119 -16.41 -17.44 12.27
CA GLN A 119 -16.46 -18.38 13.40
C GLN A 119 -15.11 -18.44 14.16
N GLN A 120 -14.00 -18.54 13.44
CA GLN A 120 -12.66 -18.54 14.03
C GLN A 120 -12.38 -17.26 14.84
N LEU A 121 -12.93 -16.14 14.43
CA LEU A 121 -12.78 -14.84 15.08
C LEU A 121 -13.91 -14.56 16.12
N ASN A 122 -14.82 -15.51 16.36
CA ASN A 122 -15.99 -15.34 17.22
C ASN A 122 -16.85 -14.13 16.84
N ILE A 123 -17.08 -13.92 15.55
CA ILE A 123 -17.91 -12.86 14.99
C ILE A 123 -19.27 -13.46 14.62
N ALA A 124 -20.35 -12.93 15.18
CA ALA A 124 -21.72 -13.33 14.82
C ALA A 124 -22.02 -13.05 13.33
N GLU A 125 -22.87 -13.85 12.72
CA GLU A 125 -23.18 -13.72 11.29
C GLU A 125 -23.82 -12.36 10.93
N ASP A 126 -24.63 -11.83 11.82
CA ASP A 126 -25.34 -10.55 11.70
C ASP A 126 -24.52 -9.34 12.18
N ALA A 127 -23.29 -9.56 12.70
CA ALA A 127 -22.42 -8.47 13.15
C ALA A 127 -21.90 -7.65 11.98
N THR A 128 -21.94 -6.32 12.11
CA THR A 128 -21.24 -5.41 11.20
C THR A 128 -19.73 -5.46 11.44
N VAL A 129 -18.94 -5.73 10.41
CA VAL A 129 -17.49 -5.84 10.50
C VAL A 129 -16.82 -4.66 9.82
N LEU A 130 -16.13 -3.86 10.59
CA LEU A 130 -15.16 -2.87 10.10
C LEU A 130 -13.78 -3.54 10.02
N LEU A 131 -13.04 -3.31 8.95
CA LEU A 131 -11.70 -3.84 8.78
C LEU A 131 -10.67 -2.70 8.65
N TYR A 132 -9.64 -2.75 9.44
CA TYR A 132 -8.39 -2.06 9.22
C TYR A 132 -7.32 -3.07 8.80
N ALA A 133 -6.59 -2.78 7.73
CA ALA A 133 -5.42 -3.55 7.33
C ALA A 133 -4.24 -2.62 7.08
N GLY A 134 -3.06 -2.98 7.59
CA GLY A 134 -1.86 -2.18 7.39
C GLY A 134 -0.84 -2.24 8.52
N ARG A 135 0.23 -1.50 8.35
CA ARG A 135 1.26 -1.37 9.39
C ARG A 135 0.68 -0.70 10.64
N ILE A 136 1.08 -1.18 11.80
CA ILE A 136 0.74 -0.54 13.08
C ILE A 136 1.75 0.59 13.33
N SER A 137 1.45 1.77 12.78
CA SER A 137 2.33 2.95 12.83
C SER A 137 1.51 4.24 12.80
N PRO A 138 2.05 5.36 13.34
CA PRO A 138 1.34 6.65 13.42
C PRO A 138 0.81 7.13 12.08
N ASP A 139 1.59 6.98 11.03
CA ASP A 139 1.28 7.40 9.67
C ASP A 139 0.03 6.71 9.09
N LYS A 140 -0.37 5.56 9.64
CA LYS A 140 -1.55 4.79 9.20
C LYS A 140 -2.83 5.04 10.00
N GLY A 141 -2.78 5.89 11.02
CA GLY A 141 -3.96 6.41 11.73
C GLY A 141 -4.75 5.43 12.58
N ILE A 142 -4.20 4.23 12.85
CA ILE A 142 -4.92 3.16 13.59
C ILE A 142 -5.34 3.59 14.99
N LEU A 143 -4.52 4.37 15.71
CA LEU A 143 -4.87 4.79 17.07
C LEU A 143 -6.09 5.72 17.08
N LEU A 144 -6.19 6.63 16.12
CA LEU A 144 -7.37 7.49 15.95
C LEU A 144 -8.61 6.68 15.61
N LEU A 145 -8.48 5.67 14.77
CA LEU A 145 -9.59 4.76 14.45
C LEU A 145 -10.05 3.99 15.69
N LEU A 146 -9.13 3.49 16.53
CA LEU A 146 -9.48 2.81 17.77
C LEU A 146 -10.21 3.74 18.75
N GLN A 147 -9.79 5.00 18.84
CA GLN A 147 -10.47 6.01 19.66
C GLN A 147 -11.91 6.27 19.15
N ALA A 148 -12.08 6.41 17.85
CA ALA A 148 -13.39 6.55 17.23
C ALA A 148 -14.26 5.28 17.44
N PHE A 149 -13.69 4.11 17.24
CA PHE A 149 -14.41 2.84 17.41
C PHE A 149 -14.83 2.60 18.85
N LYS A 150 -14.02 2.98 19.84
CA LYS A 150 -14.37 2.90 21.26
C LYS A 150 -15.67 3.65 21.59
N GLN A 151 -15.89 4.79 20.95
CA GLN A 151 -17.16 5.54 21.08
C GLN A 151 -18.26 4.94 20.22
N LEU A 152 -17.98 4.59 18.95
CA LEU A 152 -18.96 4.04 18.04
C LEU A 152 -19.66 2.78 18.58
N ARG A 153 -18.90 1.86 19.21
CA ARG A 153 -19.46 0.63 19.80
C ARG A 153 -20.50 0.88 20.92
N THR A 154 -20.45 2.03 21.57
CA THR A 154 -21.48 2.40 22.58
C THR A 154 -22.80 2.82 21.92
N LEU A 155 -22.74 3.24 20.65
CA LEU A 155 -23.90 3.66 19.87
C LEU A 155 -24.46 2.51 19.00
N ARG A 156 -23.67 1.45 18.76
CA ARG A 156 -24.01 0.28 17.95
C ARG A 156 -23.57 -0.99 18.65
N SER A 157 -24.52 -1.80 19.09
CA SER A 157 -24.26 -3.00 19.93
C SER A 157 -23.68 -4.18 19.15
N ASN A 158 -23.90 -4.26 17.82
CA ASN A 158 -23.48 -5.41 17.01
C ASN A 158 -22.48 -5.00 15.92
N ILE A 159 -21.35 -4.43 16.38
CA ILE A 159 -20.28 -3.99 15.49
C ILE A 159 -18.92 -4.50 16.00
N LYS A 160 -18.08 -4.96 15.08
CA LYS A 160 -16.71 -5.44 15.37
C LYS A 160 -15.71 -4.67 14.53
N LEU A 161 -14.55 -4.41 15.11
CA LEU A 161 -13.37 -3.92 14.38
C LEU A 161 -12.32 -5.03 14.31
N VAL A 162 -12.03 -5.50 13.12
CA VAL A 162 -10.93 -6.42 12.86
C VAL A 162 -9.71 -5.60 12.43
N VAL A 163 -8.59 -5.79 13.12
CA VAL A 163 -7.32 -5.11 12.86
C VAL A 163 -6.30 -6.13 12.37
N VAL A 164 -5.91 -6.02 11.09
CA VAL A 164 -4.86 -6.84 10.48
C VAL A 164 -3.59 -6.02 10.36
N GLY A 165 -2.55 -6.45 11.06
CA GLY A 165 -1.23 -5.80 11.10
C GLY A 165 -0.40 -6.38 12.23
N ASP A 166 0.92 -6.42 12.06
CA ASP A 166 1.81 -6.94 13.10
C ASP A 166 2.09 -5.87 14.18
N PRO A 167 1.52 -6.02 15.40
CA PRO A 167 1.75 -5.08 16.48
C PRO A 167 3.11 -5.28 17.16
N TYR A 168 3.88 -6.29 16.76
CA TYR A 168 5.21 -6.61 17.31
C TYR A 168 6.33 -6.46 16.29
N ALA A 169 6.06 -5.84 15.15
CA ALA A 169 7.05 -5.62 14.08
C ALA A 169 8.29 -4.84 14.53
N SER A 170 8.15 -4.00 15.57
CA SER A 170 9.26 -3.26 16.18
C SER A 170 9.46 -3.70 17.64
N ARG A 171 10.71 -3.93 18.00
CA ARG A 171 11.05 -4.41 19.36
C ARG A 171 11.52 -3.32 20.31
N LYS A 172 11.90 -2.14 19.81
CA LYS A 172 12.48 -1.03 20.60
C LYS A 172 12.16 0.33 19.96
N GLY A 173 12.22 1.39 20.79
CA GLY A 173 12.06 2.78 20.38
C GLY A 173 10.61 3.20 20.14
N GLU A 174 10.42 4.39 19.60
CA GLU A 174 9.12 5.03 19.39
C GLU A 174 8.08 4.17 18.68
N LYS A 175 8.51 3.35 17.72
CA LYS A 175 7.60 2.43 17.02
C LYS A 175 7.03 1.35 17.94
N ALA A 176 7.86 0.79 18.83
CA ALA A 176 7.40 -0.21 19.80
C ALA A 176 6.47 0.42 20.85
N GLU A 177 6.75 1.65 21.28
CA GLU A 177 5.89 2.39 22.20
C GLU A 177 4.53 2.70 21.57
N TYR A 178 4.51 3.10 20.29
CA TYR A 178 3.26 3.32 19.57
C TYR A 178 2.46 2.02 19.43
N GLN A 179 3.11 0.91 19.08
CA GLN A 179 2.47 -0.40 18.97
C GLN A 179 1.88 -0.84 20.31
N LYS A 180 2.57 -0.58 21.42
CA LYS A 180 2.04 -0.82 22.77
C LYS A 180 0.78 0.01 23.03
N LYS A 181 0.77 1.32 22.71
CA LYS A 181 -0.42 2.17 22.85
C LYS A 181 -1.62 1.63 22.07
N VAL A 182 -1.37 1.11 20.86
CA VAL A 182 -2.42 0.49 20.03
C VAL A 182 -2.98 -0.77 20.69
N LEU A 183 -2.10 -1.64 21.22
CA LEU A 183 -2.53 -2.85 21.95
C LEU A 183 -3.32 -2.51 23.23
N ASP A 184 -2.88 -1.53 23.99
CA ASP A 184 -3.56 -1.07 25.20
C ASP A 184 -4.96 -0.52 24.86
N ALA A 185 -5.08 0.31 23.81
CA ALA A 185 -6.36 0.84 23.34
C ALA A 185 -7.29 -0.28 22.82
N ALA A 186 -6.77 -1.26 22.09
CA ALA A 186 -7.56 -2.42 21.65
C ALA A 186 -8.06 -3.26 22.84
N LYS A 187 -7.21 -3.44 23.86
CA LYS A 187 -7.58 -4.16 25.10
C LYS A 187 -8.70 -3.45 25.88
N GLU A 188 -8.68 -2.13 25.94
CA GLU A 188 -9.74 -1.33 26.58
C GLU A 188 -11.08 -1.47 25.86
N ILE A 189 -11.07 -1.65 24.54
CA ILE A 189 -12.26 -1.92 23.74
C ILE A 189 -12.80 -3.35 24.04
N GLY A 190 -11.92 -4.30 24.28
CA GLY A 190 -12.27 -5.68 24.61
C GLY A 190 -12.61 -6.51 23.37
N THR A 191 -13.59 -7.42 23.49
CA THR A 191 -13.93 -8.43 22.46
C THR A 191 -14.53 -7.86 21.18
N ASP A 192 -14.84 -6.57 21.13
CA ASP A 192 -15.34 -5.92 19.92
C ASP A 192 -14.20 -5.45 19.00
N CYS A 193 -12.96 -5.40 19.51
CA CYS A 193 -11.76 -5.14 18.72
C CYS A 193 -10.89 -6.40 18.63
N ILE A 194 -10.81 -6.97 17.45
CA ILE A 194 -10.10 -8.22 17.18
C ILE A 194 -8.75 -7.91 16.53
N MET A 195 -7.68 -8.10 17.28
CA MET A 195 -6.31 -7.96 16.77
C MET A 195 -5.87 -9.28 16.08
N ALA A 196 -6.04 -9.35 14.76
CA ALA A 196 -5.76 -10.55 13.98
C ALA A 196 -4.25 -10.78 13.69
N GLY A 197 -3.39 -9.82 14.11
CA GLY A 197 -1.94 -9.93 13.85
C GLY A 197 -1.56 -9.70 12.39
N GLY A 198 -0.29 -9.98 12.07
CA GLY A 198 0.21 -9.94 10.70
C GLY A 198 -0.26 -11.15 9.91
N GLN A 199 -0.83 -10.92 8.72
CA GLN A 199 -1.31 -11.97 7.82
C GLN A 199 -0.46 -12.05 6.57
N SER A 200 -0.39 -13.23 5.96
CA SER A 200 0.25 -13.39 4.65
C SER A 200 -0.63 -12.77 3.55
N PRO A 201 -0.05 -12.30 2.44
CA PRO A 201 -0.83 -11.77 1.32
C PRO A 201 -1.91 -12.73 0.81
N ASP A 202 -1.64 -14.05 0.85
CA ASP A 202 -2.59 -15.08 0.40
C ASP A 202 -3.80 -15.23 1.32
N GLN A 203 -3.72 -14.78 2.57
CA GLN A 203 -4.83 -14.83 3.53
C GLN A 203 -5.66 -13.54 3.55
N MET A 204 -5.13 -12.43 3.02
CA MET A 204 -5.77 -11.12 3.11
C MET A 204 -7.15 -11.08 2.46
N HIS A 205 -7.37 -11.82 1.35
CA HIS A 205 -8.67 -11.85 0.69
C HIS A 205 -9.80 -12.35 1.60
N ASN A 206 -9.51 -13.28 2.53
CA ASN A 206 -10.49 -13.78 3.50
C ASN A 206 -10.91 -12.68 4.49
N PHE A 207 -9.96 -11.86 4.94
CA PHE A 207 -10.25 -10.73 5.83
C PHE A 207 -11.06 -9.64 5.13
N TYR A 208 -10.72 -9.32 3.89
CA TYR A 208 -11.57 -8.40 3.10
C TYR A 208 -12.97 -8.97 2.94
N HIS A 209 -13.09 -10.28 2.68
CA HIS A 209 -14.40 -10.89 2.43
C HIS A 209 -15.37 -10.76 3.60
N ILE A 210 -14.92 -10.93 4.83
CA ILE A 210 -15.78 -10.81 6.03
C ILE A 210 -16.16 -9.36 6.38
N ALA A 211 -15.50 -8.35 5.79
CA ALA A 211 -15.72 -6.95 6.09
C ALA A 211 -16.97 -6.38 5.40
N ASP A 212 -17.68 -5.51 6.09
CA ASP A 212 -18.75 -4.66 5.55
C ASP A 212 -18.22 -3.31 5.07
N LEU A 213 -17.14 -2.82 5.70
CA LEU A 213 -16.46 -1.58 5.35
C LEU A 213 -14.98 -1.68 5.70
N VAL A 214 -14.11 -1.35 4.76
CA VAL A 214 -12.67 -1.28 4.97
C VAL A 214 -12.26 0.18 5.19
N ILE A 215 -11.53 0.45 6.30
CA ILE A 215 -11.18 1.80 6.70
C ILE A 215 -9.67 2.01 6.54
N VAL A 216 -9.30 3.07 5.82
CA VAL A 216 -7.92 3.47 5.53
C VAL A 216 -7.68 4.90 6.02
N PRO A 217 -7.44 5.11 7.34
CA PRO A 217 -7.36 6.44 7.95
C PRO A 217 -5.93 7.01 7.91
N SER A 218 -5.24 6.92 6.77
CA SER A 218 -3.86 7.37 6.61
C SER A 218 -3.69 8.84 6.96
N GLN A 219 -2.64 9.15 7.74
CA GLN A 219 -2.30 10.51 8.17
C GLN A 219 -1.32 11.21 7.22
N ILE A 220 -0.77 10.45 6.28
CA ILE A 220 0.22 10.93 5.29
C ILE A 220 -0.32 10.81 3.88
N GLU A 221 0.33 11.53 2.96
CA GLU A 221 0.12 11.35 1.52
C GLU A 221 0.57 9.95 1.10
N GLU A 222 -0.37 9.11 0.67
CA GLU A 222 -0.07 7.76 0.21
C GLU A 222 0.43 7.80 -1.23
N ALA A 223 1.49 7.06 -1.49
CA ALA A 223 2.00 6.92 -2.85
C ALA A 223 1.00 6.22 -3.78
N PHE A 224 0.25 5.21 -3.26
CA PHE A 224 -0.75 4.46 -4.03
C PHE A 224 -1.82 3.84 -3.13
N CYS A 225 -1.45 3.03 -2.14
CA CYS A 225 -2.30 2.30 -1.19
C CYS A 225 -2.88 0.98 -1.71
N MET A 226 -2.09 -0.08 -1.60
CA MET A 226 -2.53 -1.44 -1.99
C MET A 226 -3.72 -1.95 -1.19
N VAL A 227 -3.83 -1.61 0.10
CA VAL A 227 -4.95 -2.04 0.96
C VAL A 227 -6.30 -1.60 0.38
N ALA A 228 -6.39 -0.37 -0.11
CA ALA A 228 -7.61 0.13 -0.73
C ALA A 228 -7.90 -0.61 -2.06
N VAL A 229 -6.88 -0.81 -2.91
CA VAL A 229 -7.02 -1.57 -4.17
C VAL A 229 -7.47 -3.01 -3.91
N GLU A 230 -6.88 -3.68 -2.94
CA GLU A 230 -7.20 -5.06 -2.56
C GLU A 230 -8.62 -5.18 -1.98
N ALA A 231 -9.04 -4.25 -1.13
CA ALA A 231 -10.41 -4.20 -0.62
C ALA A 231 -11.44 -4.00 -1.74
N MET A 232 -11.16 -3.08 -2.68
CA MET A 232 -11.98 -2.85 -3.86
C MET A 232 -12.02 -4.10 -4.77
N ALA A 233 -10.89 -4.80 -4.96
CA ALA A 233 -10.82 -6.05 -5.70
C ALA A 233 -11.66 -7.16 -5.05
N ALA A 234 -11.75 -7.18 -3.72
CA ALA A 234 -12.64 -8.07 -2.98
C ALA A 234 -14.13 -7.65 -3.02
N GLY A 235 -14.48 -6.59 -3.76
CA GLY A 235 -15.84 -6.07 -3.84
C GLY A 235 -16.32 -5.41 -2.54
N LYS A 236 -15.41 -4.80 -1.76
CA LYS A 236 -15.75 -4.16 -0.51
C LYS A 236 -15.72 -2.64 -0.62
N ALA A 237 -16.67 -2.00 0.06
CA ALA A 237 -16.66 -0.55 0.20
C ALA A 237 -15.45 -0.10 1.02
N VAL A 238 -14.81 0.97 0.56
CA VAL A 238 -13.63 1.56 1.20
C VAL A 238 -13.96 2.96 1.69
N LEU A 239 -13.65 3.24 2.95
CA LEU A 239 -13.67 4.57 3.55
C LEU A 239 -12.21 4.98 3.79
N ALA A 240 -11.71 5.94 3.04
CA ALA A 240 -10.29 6.31 3.06
C ALA A 240 -10.06 7.81 3.24
N SER A 241 -8.91 8.17 3.78
CA SER A 241 -8.44 9.56 3.75
C SER A 241 -8.22 10.03 2.31
N LYS A 242 -8.55 11.29 2.04
CA LYS A 242 -8.32 11.91 0.72
C LYS A 242 -6.88 12.41 0.62
N LYS A 243 -5.90 11.48 0.56
CA LYS A 243 -4.47 11.82 0.61
C LYS A 243 -3.66 11.09 -0.45
N GLY A 244 -2.91 11.87 -1.25
CA GLY A 244 -2.03 11.36 -2.30
C GLY A 244 -2.73 10.49 -3.33
N GLY A 245 -2.08 9.40 -3.73
CA GLY A 245 -2.56 8.49 -4.77
C GLY A 245 -3.86 7.75 -4.46
N ILE A 246 -4.30 7.68 -3.19
CA ILE A 246 -5.60 7.06 -2.84
C ILE A 246 -6.75 7.81 -3.54
N SER A 247 -6.70 9.13 -3.56
CA SER A 247 -7.76 9.97 -4.13
C SER A 247 -7.92 9.82 -5.66
N GLU A 248 -7.01 9.13 -6.33
CA GLU A 248 -7.10 8.87 -7.77
C GLU A 248 -8.07 7.74 -8.13
N PHE A 249 -8.42 6.88 -7.17
CA PHE A 249 -9.28 5.74 -7.41
C PHE A 249 -10.35 5.50 -6.35
N VAL A 250 -10.19 5.99 -5.12
CA VAL A 250 -11.28 6.09 -4.15
C VAL A 250 -11.95 7.45 -4.36
N LEU A 251 -13.08 7.47 -5.06
CA LEU A 251 -13.86 8.66 -5.37
C LEU A 251 -15.13 8.67 -4.52
N ASP A 252 -15.33 9.73 -3.73
CA ASP A 252 -16.44 9.81 -2.75
C ASP A 252 -17.81 9.65 -3.42
N GLY A 253 -18.61 8.69 -2.93
CA GLY A 253 -19.91 8.34 -3.47
C GLY A 253 -19.91 7.66 -4.86
N ILE A 254 -18.74 7.37 -5.44
CA ILE A 254 -18.63 6.74 -6.77
C ILE A 254 -17.96 5.37 -6.72
N THR A 255 -16.76 5.30 -6.13
CA THR A 255 -15.96 4.08 -5.99
C THR A 255 -15.52 3.82 -4.54
N GLY A 256 -15.97 4.63 -3.60
CA GLY A 256 -15.71 4.54 -2.19
C GLY A 256 -16.19 5.78 -1.46
N TYR A 257 -15.66 5.98 -0.25
CA TYR A 257 -16.00 7.11 0.61
C TYR A 257 -14.75 7.80 1.10
N HIS A 258 -14.81 9.12 1.29
CA HIS A 258 -13.72 9.87 1.91
C HIS A 258 -13.98 10.13 3.39
N LEU A 259 -12.93 10.03 4.20
CA LEU A 259 -12.88 10.58 5.53
C LEU A 259 -12.79 12.11 5.45
N VAL A 260 -13.60 12.81 6.25
CA VAL A 260 -13.61 14.28 6.31
C VAL A 260 -12.38 14.77 7.07
N GLU A 261 -11.70 15.76 6.52
CA GLU A 261 -10.54 16.41 7.14
C GLU A 261 -10.95 17.72 7.87
N PRO A 262 -10.34 18.08 9.00
CA PRO A 262 -9.33 17.27 9.70
C PRO A 262 -9.97 16.05 10.37
N MET A 263 -9.29 14.89 10.31
CA MET A 263 -9.80 13.68 10.93
C MET A 263 -9.80 13.79 12.46
N SER A 264 -10.95 13.49 13.05
CA SER A 264 -11.17 13.37 14.48
C SER A 264 -11.95 12.09 14.78
N SER A 265 -12.05 11.69 16.05
CA SER A 265 -12.91 10.55 16.41
C SER A 265 -14.37 10.77 15.96
N ASP A 266 -14.89 11.96 16.14
CA ASP A 266 -16.28 12.30 15.78
C ASP A 266 -16.50 12.30 14.26
N SER A 267 -15.56 12.88 13.49
CA SER A 267 -15.66 12.88 12.02
C SER A 267 -15.58 11.44 11.47
N ILE A 268 -14.69 10.61 12.00
CA ILE A 268 -14.59 9.19 11.60
C ILE A 268 -15.89 8.42 11.94
N ILE A 269 -16.49 8.64 13.10
CA ILE A 269 -17.76 8.03 13.47
C ILE A 269 -18.87 8.43 12.50
N ASN A 270 -18.98 9.71 12.18
CA ASN A 270 -19.97 10.23 11.24
C ASN A 270 -19.78 9.64 9.83
N ASP A 271 -18.54 9.55 9.34
CA ASP A 271 -18.24 8.98 8.05
C ASP A 271 -18.48 7.48 7.97
N ILE A 272 -18.16 6.72 9.04
CA ILE A 272 -18.53 5.30 9.16
C ILE A 272 -20.05 5.14 9.10
N ASN A 273 -20.79 5.94 9.86
CA ASN A 273 -22.25 5.88 9.86
C ASN A 273 -22.83 6.24 8.50
N ARG A 274 -22.32 7.28 7.83
CA ARG A 274 -22.71 7.67 6.47
C ARG A 274 -22.49 6.51 5.49
N ALA A 275 -21.30 5.92 5.47
CA ALA A 275 -20.97 4.82 4.57
C ALA A 275 -21.80 3.56 4.83
N LEU A 276 -22.05 3.21 6.11
CA LEU A 276 -22.86 2.03 6.47
C LEU A 276 -24.36 2.23 6.17
N ALA A 277 -24.87 3.45 6.26
CA ALA A 277 -26.27 3.78 5.99
C ALA A 277 -26.59 3.93 4.50
N ASP A 278 -25.56 4.08 3.65
CA ASP A 278 -25.74 4.29 2.22
C ASP A 278 -26.32 3.03 1.54
N LYS A 279 -27.51 3.18 0.95
CA LYS A 279 -28.21 2.09 0.24
C LYS A 279 -27.48 1.69 -1.06
N GLU A 280 -26.69 2.59 -1.62
CA GLU A 280 -25.92 2.35 -2.85
C GLU A 280 -24.53 1.76 -2.57
N ARG A 281 -24.17 1.52 -1.30
CA ARG A 281 -22.84 1.02 -0.90
C ARG A 281 -22.39 -0.19 -1.71
N HIS A 282 -23.30 -1.13 -1.98
CA HIS A 282 -22.97 -2.31 -2.79
C HIS A 282 -22.66 -1.95 -4.24
N GLN A 283 -23.43 -1.05 -4.85
CA GLN A 283 -23.18 -0.60 -6.23
C GLN A 283 -21.86 0.20 -6.34
N ILE A 284 -21.55 1.00 -5.32
CA ILE A 284 -20.27 1.73 -5.21
C ILE A 284 -19.11 0.73 -5.14
N ALA A 285 -19.23 -0.32 -4.33
CA ALA A 285 -18.21 -1.37 -4.23
C ALA A 285 -18.03 -2.15 -5.56
N GLU A 286 -19.09 -2.45 -6.28
CA GLU A 286 -19.00 -3.12 -7.59
C GLU A 286 -18.38 -2.22 -8.68
N LYS A 287 -18.67 -0.92 -8.69
CA LYS A 287 -17.98 0.05 -9.55
C LYS A 287 -16.49 0.11 -9.22
N ALA A 288 -16.16 0.13 -7.93
CA ALA A 288 -14.79 0.11 -7.44
C ALA A 288 -14.04 -1.15 -7.88
N LYS A 289 -14.67 -2.32 -7.73
CA LYS A 289 -14.12 -3.61 -8.20
C LYS A 289 -13.84 -3.59 -9.69
N SER A 290 -14.81 -3.16 -10.50
CA SER A 290 -14.66 -3.06 -11.95
C SER A 290 -13.50 -2.13 -12.33
N LEU A 291 -13.36 -0.98 -11.65
CA LEU A 291 -12.27 -0.04 -11.87
C LEU A 291 -10.90 -0.68 -11.61
N VAL A 292 -10.72 -1.33 -10.44
CA VAL A 292 -9.40 -1.88 -10.08
C VAL A 292 -9.02 -3.07 -10.94
N PHE A 293 -9.97 -3.93 -11.32
CA PHE A 293 -9.71 -5.04 -12.25
C PHE A 293 -9.28 -4.55 -13.63
N SER A 294 -9.91 -3.49 -14.14
CA SER A 294 -9.58 -2.94 -15.47
C SER A 294 -8.25 -2.18 -15.52
N LYS A 295 -7.77 -1.67 -14.35
CA LYS A 295 -6.59 -0.79 -14.32
C LYS A 295 -5.38 -1.38 -13.62
N TYR A 296 -5.58 -2.22 -12.58
CA TYR A 296 -4.54 -2.56 -11.60
C TYR A 296 -4.33 -4.07 -11.44
N SER A 297 -4.96 -4.93 -12.27
CA SER A 297 -4.55 -6.34 -12.33
C SER A 297 -3.12 -6.44 -12.88
N TRP A 298 -2.36 -7.45 -12.46
CA TRP A 298 -0.99 -7.63 -12.94
C TRP A 298 -0.89 -7.71 -14.46
N GLU A 299 -1.90 -8.29 -15.14
CA GLU A 299 -1.93 -8.38 -16.60
C GLU A 299 -1.90 -6.97 -17.22
N ASN A 300 -2.75 -6.05 -16.74
CA ASN A 300 -2.83 -4.69 -17.25
C ASN A 300 -1.59 -3.86 -16.87
N VAL A 301 -1.05 -4.10 -15.68
CA VAL A 301 0.15 -3.39 -15.20
C VAL A 301 1.39 -3.80 -15.99
N VAL A 302 1.57 -5.10 -16.24
CA VAL A 302 2.69 -5.63 -17.04
C VAL A 302 2.63 -5.11 -18.48
N GLN A 303 1.44 -5.11 -19.09
CA GLN A 303 1.28 -4.55 -20.43
C GLN A 303 1.73 -3.08 -20.49
N ARG A 304 1.28 -2.23 -19.54
CA ARG A 304 1.70 -0.82 -19.47
C ARG A 304 3.20 -0.67 -19.24
N PHE A 305 3.77 -1.54 -18.40
CA PHE A 305 5.20 -1.55 -18.15
C PHE A 305 5.98 -1.86 -19.42
N GLU A 306 5.59 -2.90 -20.18
CA GLU A 306 6.23 -3.28 -21.43
C GLU A 306 6.11 -2.18 -22.49
N GLU A 307 4.93 -1.60 -22.67
CA GLU A 307 4.69 -0.48 -23.59
C GLU A 307 5.61 0.70 -23.25
N GLN A 308 5.76 1.01 -21.95
CA GLN A 308 6.63 2.08 -21.48
C GLN A 308 8.11 1.78 -21.72
N MET A 309 8.56 0.54 -21.49
CA MET A 309 9.94 0.13 -21.77
C MET A 309 10.25 0.24 -23.27
N LYS A 310 9.35 -0.25 -24.13
CA LYS A 310 9.47 -0.11 -25.59
C LYS A 310 9.57 1.37 -26.00
N SER A 311 8.67 2.21 -25.49
CA SER A 311 8.68 3.66 -25.78
C SER A 311 10.01 4.35 -25.43
N TRP A 312 10.69 3.89 -24.40
CA TRP A 312 11.95 4.52 -23.94
C TRP A 312 13.21 3.94 -24.57
N PHE A 313 13.19 2.68 -25.00
CA PHE A 313 14.40 1.96 -25.34
C PHE A 313 14.40 1.28 -26.71
N ASP A 314 13.23 1.05 -27.30
CA ASP A 314 13.11 0.57 -28.68
C ASP A 314 13.07 1.78 -29.61
N LYS A 315 14.15 1.96 -30.37
CA LYS A 315 14.24 2.95 -31.44
C LYS A 315 14.33 2.25 -32.79
#